data_04ee5222715b913d1f57fc0ea894d2eb
#
_entry.id   04ee5222715b913d1f57fc0ea894d2eb
#
_cell.length_a   1.000
_cell.length_b   1.000
_cell.length_c   1.000
_cell.angle_alpha   90.00
_cell.angle_beta   90.00
_cell.angle_gamma   90.00
#
_symmetry.space_group_name_H-M   'P 1'
#
loop_
_entity.id
_entity.type
_entity.pdbx_description
1 polymer ?
#
loop_
_entity_poly.entity_id
_entity_poly.type
_entity_poly.pdbx_seq_one_letter_code
_entity_poly.pdbx_strand_id
1 'polypeptide(L)'
;MNERYTFSGHESFYCKSLWLKKGYDFVKSDKNFNAEDAVVYLGVGKNMVSAIRYWLRAFGMLEEGNPTEIADFLFDNKNGKDPYIEDLGTLWLLHYYLVKTEVASIYKLFFSDFHKEKNNEFTREQLQHFLKRKNAETGYNNLYNENTIKRDIGVLLQNYVMPKRDRPNEDFAALLLNLSLIRQSEDDNKTLYFNMNGKNELVPEIFLYAVIDDKKEEMIVPFDRLMDLALIFCLSKSELVDTVLLFVEKYPQQLRYTDDGGIKQLFFLKDFNKNEVLKNYYKKR
;
A
#
# COMPACT_ATOMS: atom_id res chain seq x y z
N MET A 1 -10.33 3.64 -21.82
CA MET A 1 -10.63 2.25 -21.44
C MET A 1 -11.44 2.31 -20.17
N ASN A 2 -12.62 1.65 -20.12
CA ASN A 2 -13.36 1.58 -18.86
C ASN A 2 -12.57 0.72 -17.89
N GLU A 3 -12.12 1.31 -16.78
CA GLU A 3 -11.40 0.59 -15.71
C GLU A 3 -12.32 -0.46 -15.09
N ARG A 4 -11.86 -1.69 -15.03
CA ARG A 4 -12.58 -2.77 -14.36
C ARG A 4 -12.03 -2.96 -12.95
N TYR A 5 -12.83 -2.66 -11.93
CA TYR A 5 -12.42 -2.90 -10.54
C TYR A 5 -12.47 -4.39 -10.19
N THR A 6 -11.49 -4.81 -9.40
CA THR A 6 -11.39 -6.18 -8.87
C THR A 6 -11.65 -6.16 -7.37
N PHE A 7 -12.72 -6.85 -6.97
CA PHE A 7 -13.08 -7.10 -5.58
C PHE A 7 -12.96 -8.58 -5.27
N SER A 8 -12.76 -8.94 -3.98
CA SER A 8 -12.57 -10.33 -3.54
C SER A 8 -11.19 -10.91 -3.92
N GLY A 9 -11.00 -12.18 -3.67
CA GLY A 9 -9.74 -12.90 -3.96
C GLY A 9 -8.90 -13.19 -2.71
N HIS A 10 -9.09 -12.42 -1.64
CA HIS A 10 -8.42 -12.60 -0.35
C HIS A 10 -9.08 -13.66 0.55
N GLU A 11 -10.13 -14.35 0.09
CA GLU A 11 -10.85 -15.40 0.84
C GLU A 11 -11.28 -14.99 2.27
N SER A 12 -11.59 -13.69 2.44
CA SER A 12 -11.90 -13.05 3.73
C SER A 12 -10.75 -12.97 4.74
N PHE A 13 -9.52 -13.23 4.31
CA PHE A 13 -8.34 -13.10 5.15
C PHE A 13 -7.60 -11.80 4.87
N TYR A 14 -7.24 -11.05 5.92
CA TYR A 14 -6.24 -9.98 5.84
C TYR A 14 -4.83 -10.55 5.61
N CYS A 15 -3.89 -9.73 5.15
CA CYS A 15 -2.51 -10.16 4.95
C CYS A 15 -1.81 -10.30 6.30
N LYS A 16 -1.41 -11.52 6.69
CA LYS A 16 -0.63 -11.75 7.91
C LYS A 16 0.84 -11.45 7.68
N SER A 17 1.55 -11.01 8.72
CA SER A 17 2.92 -10.49 8.68
C SER A 17 3.91 -11.37 7.91
N LEU A 18 3.83 -12.70 8.04
CA LEU A 18 4.77 -13.61 7.38
C LEU A 18 4.31 -14.15 6.02
N TRP A 19 3.12 -13.78 5.56
CA TRP A 19 2.54 -14.39 4.37
C TRP A 19 3.28 -14.06 3.08
N LEU A 20 3.79 -12.83 2.96
CA LEU A 20 4.54 -12.42 1.77
C LEU A 20 5.85 -13.18 1.66
N LYS A 21 6.64 -13.25 2.74
CA LYS A 21 7.89 -14.02 2.75
C LYS A 21 7.65 -15.51 2.53
N LYS A 22 6.67 -16.08 3.23
CA LYS A 22 6.31 -17.50 3.10
C LYS A 22 5.89 -17.86 1.67
N GLY A 23 5.08 -17.03 1.04
CA GLY A 23 4.65 -17.24 -0.33
C GLY A 23 5.78 -17.02 -1.34
N TYR A 24 6.66 -16.05 -1.09
CA TYR A 24 7.88 -15.83 -1.88
C TYR A 24 8.78 -17.08 -1.85
N ASP A 25 9.11 -17.61 -0.68
CA ASP A 25 9.95 -18.81 -0.54
C ASP A 25 9.33 -20.04 -1.19
N PHE A 26 8.00 -20.15 -1.11
CA PHE A 26 7.25 -21.21 -1.75
C PHE A 26 7.46 -21.20 -3.27
N VAL A 27 7.33 -20.06 -3.92
CA VAL A 27 7.55 -19.91 -5.37
C VAL A 27 9.02 -20.10 -5.74
N LYS A 28 9.95 -19.53 -4.97
CA LYS A 28 11.41 -19.67 -5.20
C LYS A 28 11.89 -21.13 -5.07
N SER A 29 11.10 -21.99 -4.43
CA SER A 29 11.33 -23.44 -4.35
C SER A 29 10.66 -24.23 -5.47
N ASP A 30 10.33 -23.57 -6.60
CA ASP A 30 9.68 -24.13 -7.79
C ASP A 30 8.32 -24.82 -7.49
N LYS A 31 7.61 -24.32 -6.48
CA LYS A 31 6.30 -24.86 -6.06
C LYS A 31 5.16 -24.07 -6.65
N ASN A 32 4.01 -24.74 -6.85
CA ASN A 32 2.83 -24.15 -7.46
C ASN A 32 1.65 -24.08 -6.47
N PHE A 33 1.04 -22.91 -6.33
CA PHE A 33 -0.15 -22.69 -5.50
C PHE A 33 -1.37 -23.54 -5.90
N ASN A 34 -1.42 -24.04 -7.13
CA ASN A 34 -2.51 -24.91 -7.58
C ASN A 34 -2.25 -26.41 -7.28
N ALA A 35 -1.06 -26.79 -6.78
CA ALA A 35 -0.73 -28.15 -6.43
C ALA A 35 -1.49 -28.59 -5.16
N GLU A 36 -1.89 -29.86 -5.09
CA GLU A 36 -2.64 -30.40 -3.94
C GLU A 36 -1.83 -30.34 -2.64
N ASP A 37 -0.51 -30.48 -2.73
CA ASP A 37 0.41 -30.45 -1.61
C ASP A 37 0.81 -29.04 -1.13
N ALA A 38 0.33 -27.98 -1.81
CA ALA A 38 0.60 -26.60 -1.41
C ALA A 38 0.16 -26.33 0.05
N VAL A 39 -0.94 -26.94 0.49
CA VAL A 39 -1.42 -26.83 1.88
C VAL A 39 -0.42 -27.38 2.90
N VAL A 40 0.28 -28.46 2.54
CA VAL A 40 1.29 -29.11 3.41
C VAL A 40 2.54 -28.23 3.50
N TYR A 41 3.06 -27.77 2.37
CA TYR A 41 4.27 -26.94 2.33
C TYR A 41 4.07 -25.56 2.97
N LEU A 42 2.92 -24.94 2.74
CA LEU A 42 2.59 -23.68 3.36
C LEU A 42 2.06 -23.84 4.81
N GLY A 43 1.70 -25.06 5.23
CA GLY A 43 1.19 -25.32 6.58
C GLY A 43 -0.08 -24.51 6.91
N VAL A 44 -0.97 -24.33 5.91
CA VAL A 44 -2.21 -23.56 6.04
C VAL A 44 -3.34 -24.21 5.24
N GLY A 45 -4.60 -23.89 5.55
CA GLY A 45 -5.76 -24.42 4.82
C GLY A 45 -5.85 -23.90 3.37
N LYS A 46 -6.61 -24.61 2.53
CA LYS A 46 -6.74 -24.33 1.09
C LYS A 46 -7.10 -22.87 0.78
N ASN A 47 -8.06 -22.28 1.49
CA ASN A 47 -8.44 -20.89 1.29
C ASN A 47 -7.32 -19.91 1.67
N MET A 48 -6.51 -20.25 2.68
CA MET A 48 -5.34 -19.43 3.03
C MET A 48 -4.23 -19.54 1.98
N VAL A 49 -4.07 -20.70 1.30
CA VAL A 49 -3.15 -20.82 0.14
C VAL A 49 -3.55 -19.84 -0.95
N SER A 50 -4.85 -19.79 -1.29
CA SER A 50 -5.40 -18.85 -2.26
C SER A 50 -5.19 -17.39 -1.82
N ALA A 51 -5.42 -17.09 -0.54
CA ALA A 51 -5.22 -15.77 0.03
C ALA A 51 -3.74 -15.32 -0.02
N ILE A 52 -2.78 -16.21 0.31
CA ILE A 52 -1.35 -15.90 0.22
C ILE A 52 -0.97 -15.55 -1.23
N ARG A 53 -1.40 -16.34 -2.21
CA ARG A 53 -1.17 -16.05 -3.63
C ARG A 53 -1.76 -14.70 -4.04
N TYR A 54 -3.00 -14.41 -3.60
CA TYR A 54 -3.67 -13.15 -3.86
C TYR A 54 -2.88 -11.96 -3.29
N TRP A 55 -2.45 -12.04 -2.03
CA TRP A 55 -1.69 -10.98 -1.38
C TRP A 55 -0.32 -10.74 -2.02
N LEU A 56 0.40 -11.79 -2.43
CA LEU A 56 1.64 -11.62 -3.19
C LEU A 56 1.42 -10.77 -4.45
N ARG A 57 0.34 -11.04 -5.18
CA ARG A 57 -0.01 -10.25 -6.38
C ARG A 57 -0.45 -8.83 -6.01
N ALA A 58 -1.28 -8.68 -5.00
CA ALA A 58 -1.80 -7.39 -4.55
C ALA A 58 -0.67 -6.46 -4.06
N PHE A 59 0.35 -7.00 -3.41
CA PHE A 59 1.54 -6.25 -3.00
C PHE A 59 2.62 -6.12 -4.10
N GLY A 60 2.37 -6.61 -5.31
CA GLY A 60 3.33 -6.54 -6.41
C GLY A 60 4.55 -7.44 -6.23
N MET A 61 4.46 -8.47 -5.37
CA MET A 61 5.56 -9.41 -5.13
C MET A 61 5.54 -10.60 -6.08
N LEU A 62 4.45 -10.78 -6.82
CA LEU A 62 4.25 -11.87 -7.77
C LEU A 62 3.59 -11.36 -9.04
N GLU A 63 4.19 -11.60 -10.19
CA GLU A 63 3.66 -11.29 -11.51
C GLU A 63 3.78 -12.53 -12.42
N GLU A 64 2.70 -12.91 -13.10
CA GLU A 64 2.64 -14.08 -13.98
C GLU A 64 3.17 -15.39 -13.36
N GLY A 65 3.04 -15.50 -12.03
CA GLY A 65 3.49 -16.68 -11.29
C GLY A 65 4.93 -16.64 -10.80
N ASN A 66 5.71 -15.60 -11.16
CA ASN A 66 7.11 -15.43 -10.79
C ASN A 66 7.29 -14.29 -9.77
N PRO A 67 8.29 -14.36 -8.88
CA PRO A 67 8.67 -13.24 -8.05
C PRO A 67 9.12 -12.05 -8.89
N THR A 68 8.71 -10.85 -8.47
CA THR A 68 9.14 -9.59 -9.10
C THR A 68 10.53 -9.17 -8.61
N GLU A 69 11.18 -8.23 -9.33
CA GLU A 69 12.47 -7.66 -8.90
C GLU A 69 12.42 -7.06 -7.49
N ILE A 70 11.29 -6.41 -7.13
CA ILE A 70 11.14 -5.86 -5.79
C ILE A 70 10.96 -6.95 -4.73
N ALA A 71 10.34 -8.07 -5.07
CA ALA A 71 10.24 -9.21 -4.17
C ALA A 71 11.62 -9.84 -3.93
N ASP A 72 12.42 -10.05 -4.98
CA ASP A 72 13.80 -10.52 -4.84
C ASP A 72 14.66 -9.52 -4.05
N PHE A 73 14.51 -8.22 -4.31
CA PHE A 73 15.23 -7.17 -3.58
C PHE A 73 14.94 -7.19 -2.06
N LEU A 74 13.69 -7.45 -1.66
CA LEU A 74 13.30 -7.47 -0.26
C LEU A 74 13.55 -8.84 0.39
N PHE A 75 13.16 -9.94 -0.28
CA PHE A 75 12.94 -11.23 0.38
C PHE A 75 13.97 -12.30 0.04
N ASP A 76 14.91 -12.07 -0.89
CA ASP A 76 15.91 -13.07 -1.22
C ASP A 76 16.69 -13.55 0.03
N ASN A 77 16.88 -14.87 0.17
CA ASN A 77 17.44 -15.47 1.37
C ASN A 77 18.93 -15.12 1.60
N LYS A 78 19.65 -14.67 0.55
CA LYS A 78 21.08 -14.33 0.64
C LYS A 78 21.32 -12.84 0.58
N ASN A 79 20.58 -12.12 -0.28
CA ASN A 79 20.83 -10.72 -0.62
C ASN A 79 19.64 -9.80 -0.33
N GLY A 80 18.50 -10.35 0.10
CA GLY A 80 17.31 -9.61 0.46
C GLY A 80 17.59 -8.56 1.53
N LYS A 81 16.95 -7.41 1.40
CA LYS A 81 17.22 -6.27 2.30
C LYS A 81 16.42 -6.32 3.59
N ASP A 82 15.25 -6.95 3.54
CA ASP A 82 14.39 -7.10 4.72
C ASP A 82 13.48 -8.33 4.57
N PRO A 83 14.04 -9.55 4.64
CA PRO A 83 13.29 -10.78 4.40
C PRO A 83 12.10 -11.00 5.35
N TYR A 84 12.16 -10.42 6.54
CA TYR A 84 11.13 -10.62 7.58
C TYR A 84 10.25 -9.40 7.83
N ILE A 85 10.43 -8.33 7.02
CA ILE A 85 9.62 -7.10 7.08
C ILE A 85 9.69 -6.46 8.48
N GLU A 86 10.91 -6.31 8.99
CA GLU A 86 11.18 -5.69 10.31
C GLU A 86 11.37 -4.17 10.18
N ASP A 87 11.68 -3.70 8.97
CA ASP A 87 11.92 -2.30 8.67
C ASP A 87 10.60 -1.56 8.37
N LEU A 88 10.39 -0.43 9.04
CA LEU A 88 9.20 0.38 8.83
C LEU A 88 9.10 0.95 7.40
N GLY A 89 10.24 1.29 6.78
CA GLY A 89 10.27 1.71 5.38
C GLY A 89 9.81 0.61 4.43
N THR A 90 10.09 -0.66 4.75
CA THR A 90 9.54 -1.80 4.00
C THR A 90 8.01 -1.84 4.09
N LEU A 91 7.44 -1.61 5.28
CA LEU A 91 5.98 -1.56 5.44
C LEU A 91 5.37 -0.42 4.62
N TRP A 92 5.97 0.78 4.62
CA TRP A 92 5.55 1.91 3.78
C TRP A 92 5.64 1.60 2.28
N LEU A 93 6.72 0.95 1.86
CA LEU A 93 6.91 0.54 0.47
C LEU A 93 5.85 -0.49 0.05
N LEU A 94 5.58 -1.48 0.88
CA LEU A 94 4.54 -2.49 0.65
C LEU A 94 3.15 -1.84 0.57
N HIS A 95 2.85 -0.90 1.47
CA HIS A 95 1.60 -0.14 1.41
C HIS A 95 1.45 0.61 0.07
N TYR A 96 2.50 1.31 -0.38
CA TYR A 96 2.50 1.96 -1.69
C TYR A 96 2.21 0.98 -2.83
N TYR A 97 2.87 -0.18 -2.84
CA TYR A 97 2.63 -1.21 -3.84
C TYR A 97 1.19 -1.74 -3.81
N LEU A 98 0.63 -1.97 -2.62
CA LEU A 98 -0.76 -2.44 -2.47
C LEU A 98 -1.77 -1.48 -3.11
N VAL A 99 -1.53 -0.17 -3.00
CA VAL A 99 -2.37 0.86 -3.63
C VAL A 99 -2.10 0.94 -5.14
N LYS A 100 -0.84 0.89 -5.55
CA LYS A 100 -0.41 1.09 -6.94
C LYS A 100 -0.78 -0.05 -7.89
N THR A 101 -0.70 -1.30 -7.45
CA THR A 101 -0.93 -2.47 -8.33
C THR A 101 -2.37 -2.59 -8.82
N GLU A 102 -3.32 -1.99 -8.12
CA GLU A 102 -4.76 -2.03 -8.39
C GLU A 102 -5.36 -3.45 -8.43
N VAL A 103 -4.55 -4.50 -8.15
CA VAL A 103 -5.02 -5.89 -8.06
C VAL A 103 -6.12 -6.02 -7.01
N ALA A 104 -5.97 -5.30 -5.91
CA ALA A 104 -6.99 -5.12 -4.88
C ALA A 104 -7.55 -3.70 -5.01
N SER A 105 -8.45 -3.46 -5.96
CA SER A 105 -8.90 -2.12 -6.36
C SER A 105 -9.45 -1.27 -5.22
N ILE A 106 -9.98 -1.92 -4.16
CA ILE A 106 -10.49 -1.20 -2.98
C ILE A 106 -9.42 -0.34 -2.31
N TYR A 107 -8.13 -0.71 -2.33
CA TYR A 107 -7.06 0.06 -1.67
C TYR A 107 -6.77 1.35 -2.43
N LYS A 108 -6.68 1.29 -3.77
CA LYS A 108 -6.55 2.50 -4.59
C LYS A 108 -7.77 3.41 -4.41
N LEU A 109 -8.97 2.88 -4.57
CA LEU A 109 -10.21 3.64 -4.41
C LEU A 109 -10.32 4.27 -3.04
N PHE A 110 -9.86 3.60 -1.98
CA PHE A 110 -9.93 4.07 -0.62
C PHE A 110 -8.88 5.15 -0.30
N PHE A 111 -7.60 4.89 -0.56
CA PHE A 111 -6.52 5.80 -0.19
C PHE A 111 -6.30 6.97 -1.17
N SER A 112 -6.85 6.90 -2.38
CA SER A 112 -6.80 8.00 -3.36
C SER A 112 -8.15 8.69 -3.46
N ASP A 113 -9.13 8.08 -4.13
CA ASP A 113 -10.37 8.74 -4.52
C ASP A 113 -11.27 9.04 -3.33
N PHE A 114 -11.51 8.05 -2.45
CA PHE A 114 -12.37 8.23 -1.29
C PHE A 114 -11.75 9.19 -0.27
N HIS A 115 -10.44 9.07 -0.02
CA HIS A 115 -9.72 9.97 0.86
C HIS A 115 -9.77 11.42 0.35
N LYS A 116 -9.65 11.63 -0.97
CA LYS A 116 -9.76 12.95 -1.60
C LYS A 116 -11.16 13.57 -1.47
N GLU A 117 -12.22 12.74 -1.46
CA GLU A 117 -13.61 13.20 -1.29
C GLU A 117 -13.99 13.46 0.18
N LYS A 118 -13.30 12.84 1.13
CA LYS A 118 -13.66 12.89 2.55
C LYS A 118 -12.68 13.71 3.37
N ASN A 119 -13.25 14.52 4.26
CA ASN A 119 -12.48 15.31 5.22
C ASN A 119 -12.14 14.46 6.45
N ASN A 120 -11.19 13.55 6.31
CA ASN A 120 -10.62 12.71 7.38
C ASN A 120 -11.57 11.71 8.05
N GLU A 121 -12.85 12.03 8.28
CA GLU A 121 -13.80 11.16 8.98
C GLU A 121 -14.70 10.41 8.01
N PHE A 122 -14.97 9.15 8.32
CA PHE A 122 -15.88 8.32 7.53
C PHE A 122 -16.49 7.17 8.32
N THR A 123 -17.56 6.58 7.76
CA THR A 123 -18.14 5.32 8.25
C THR A 123 -18.05 4.23 7.18
N ARG A 124 -18.29 2.98 7.60
CA ARG A 124 -18.34 1.83 6.66
C ARG A 124 -19.43 2.01 5.61
N GLU A 125 -20.57 2.56 5.98
CA GLU A 125 -21.71 2.82 5.10
C GLU A 125 -21.35 3.87 4.04
N GLN A 126 -20.64 4.93 4.43
CA GLN A 126 -20.18 5.94 3.47
C GLN A 126 -19.19 5.36 2.47
N LEU A 127 -18.25 4.53 2.91
CA LEU A 127 -17.32 3.83 2.03
C LEU A 127 -18.06 2.87 1.09
N GLN A 128 -19.05 2.13 1.60
CA GLN A 128 -19.87 1.22 0.78
C GLN A 128 -20.66 1.99 -0.31
N HIS A 129 -21.27 3.12 0.02
CA HIS A 129 -21.97 3.97 -0.94
C HIS A 129 -21.04 4.54 -2.01
N PHE A 130 -19.84 4.98 -1.61
CA PHE A 130 -18.81 5.44 -2.54
C PHE A 130 -18.41 4.33 -3.52
N LEU A 131 -18.09 3.13 -3.04
CA LEU A 131 -17.70 2.00 -3.89
C LEU A 131 -18.82 1.57 -4.84
N LYS A 132 -20.08 1.63 -4.38
CA LYS A 132 -21.25 1.37 -5.24
C LYS A 132 -21.34 2.38 -6.39
N ARG A 133 -21.18 3.67 -6.09
CA ARG A 133 -21.18 4.73 -7.10
C ARG A 133 -20.01 4.54 -8.09
N LYS A 134 -18.80 4.36 -7.61
CA LYS A 134 -17.60 4.13 -8.44
C LYS A 134 -17.76 2.93 -9.37
N ASN A 135 -18.30 1.84 -8.86
CA ASN A 135 -18.59 0.68 -9.72
C ASN A 135 -19.62 0.96 -10.80
N ALA A 136 -20.67 1.76 -10.49
CA ALA A 136 -21.67 2.15 -11.47
C ALA A 136 -21.08 3.03 -12.58
N GLU A 137 -20.11 3.91 -12.26
CA GLU A 137 -19.40 4.75 -13.22
C GLU A 137 -18.62 3.94 -14.28
N THR A 138 -18.19 2.72 -13.96
CA THR A 138 -17.49 1.85 -14.93
C THR A 138 -18.36 1.25 -16.00
N GLY A 139 -19.69 1.27 -15.84
CA GLY A 139 -20.65 0.60 -16.71
C GLY A 139 -20.73 -0.93 -16.52
N TYR A 140 -19.94 -1.50 -15.62
CA TYR A 140 -19.95 -2.95 -15.30
C TYR A 140 -20.83 -3.26 -14.10
N ASN A 141 -22.13 -3.00 -14.19
CA ASN A 141 -23.10 -3.17 -13.09
C ASN A 141 -23.15 -4.59 -12.50
N ASN A 142 -22.74 -5.61 -13.24
CA ASN A 142 -22.76 -7.00 -12.80
C ASN A 142 -21.65 -7.38 -11.82
N LEU A 143 -20.66 -6.49 -11.60
CA LEU A 143 -19.52 -6.76 -10.69
C LEU A 143 -19.80 -6.33 -9.25
N TYR A 144 -20.80 -5.48 -9.02
CA TYR A 144 -21.17 -5.06 -7.69
C TYR A 144 -21.99 -6.13 -6.98
N ASN A 145 -21.41 -6.77 -6.00
CA ASN A 145 -22.14 -7.62 -5.04
C ASN A 145 -21.96 -7.01 -3.65
N GLU A 146 -23.06 -6.64 -3.02
CA GLU A 146 -23.05 -5.95 -1.73
C GLU A 146 -22.32 -6.74 -0.63
N ASN A 147 -22.51 -8.06 -0.58
CA ASN A 147 -21.84 -8.92 0.39
C ASN A 147 -20.34 -9.00 0.14
N THR A 148 -19.92 -9.03 -1.11
CA THR A 148 -18.50 -8.99 -1.48
C THR A 148 -17.87 -7.67 -1.04
N ILE A 149 -18.50 -6.53 -1.35
CA ILE A 149 -18.00 -5.21 -0.96
C ILE A 149 -17.92 -5.05 0.58
N LYS A 150 -18.95 -5.50 1.32
CA LYS A 150 -18.92 -5.49 2.79
C LYS A 150 -17.76 -6.31 3.35
N ARG A 151 -17.46 -7.45 2.71
CA ARG A 151 -16.33 -8.32 3.08
C ARG A 151 -14.99 -7.66 2.80
N ASP A 152 -14.83 -7.06 1.61
CA ASP A 152 -13.63 -6.34 1.21
C ASP A 152 -13.36 -5.13 2.14
N ILE A 153 -14.39 -4.35 2.50
CA ILE A 153 -14.29 -3.28 3.51
C ILE A 153 -13.83 -3.86 4.86
N GLY A 154 -14.39 -5.01 5.25
CA GLY A 154 -13.98 -5.68 6.49
C GLY A 154 -12.49 -6.04 6.49
N VAL A 155 -12.00 -6.65 5.42
CA VAL A 155 -10.59 -7.05 5.27
C VAL A 155 -9.66 -5.83 5.14
N LEU A 156 -10.06 -4.79 4.40
CA LEU A 156 -9.31 -3.53 4.35
C LEU A 156 -9.11 -2.96 5.75
N LEU A 157 -10.17 -2.84 6.53
CA LEU A 157 -10.08 -2.28 7.87
C LEU A 157 -9.26 -3.18 8.82
N GLN A 158 -9.34 -4.50 8.71
CA GLN A 158 -8.50 -5.42 9.47
C GLN A 158 -7.00 -5.26 9.17
N ASN A 159 -6.63 -4.83 7.96
CA ASN A 159 -5.23 -4.56 7.64
C ASN A 159 -4.67 -3.29 8.29
N TYR A 160 -5.52 -2.32 8.68
CA TYR A 160 -5.04 -0.99 9.12
C TYR A 160 -5.54 -0.54 10.49
N VAL A 161 -6.68 -1.07 10.96
CA VAL A 161 -7.27 -0.65 12.23
C VAL A 161 -6.81 -1.58 13.33
N MET A 162 -6.16 -1.00 14.35
CA MET A 162 -5.70 -1.76 15.52
C MET A 162 -6.90 -2.42 16.21
N PRO A 163 -6.88 -3.75 16.40
CA PRO A 163 -7.93 -4.44 17.11
C PRO A 163 -7.98 -4.01 18.58
N LYS A 164 -9.16 -4.16 19.20
CA LYS A 164 -9.32 -3.90 20.64
C LYS A 164 -8.50 -4.90 21.45
N ARG A 165 -8.03 -4.48 22.64
CA ARG A 165 -7.14 -5.28 23.51
C ARG A 165 -7.71 -6.61 23.98
N ASP A 166 -9.03 -6.78 23.97
CA ASP A 166 -9.75 -8.01 24.34
C ASP A 166 -9.86 -9.02 23.21
N ARG A 167 -9.32 -8.72 22.03
CA ARG A 167 -9.35 -9.60 20.87
C ARG A 167 -8.23 -10.65 20.92
N PRO A 168 -8.43 -11.82 20.27
CA PRO A 168 -7.38 -12.83 20.15
C PRO A 168 -6.09 -12.27 19.56
N ASN A 169 -4.93 -12.77 20.01
CA ASN A 169 -3.62 -12.33 19.51
C ASN A 169 -3.48 -12.47 17.98
N GLU A 170 -4.22 -13.38 17.36
CA GLU A 170 -4.22 -13.54 15.90
C GLU A 170 -4.69 -12.28 15.15
N ASP A 171 -5.59 -11.49 15.73
CA ASP A 171 -6.10 -10.26 15.12
C ASP A 171 -5.01 -9.17 15.02
N PHE A 172 -3.94 -9.27 15.82
CA PHE A 172 -2.78 -8.36 15.79
C PHE A 172 -1.70 -8.77 14.77
N ALA A 173 -1.94 -9.81 14.00
CA ALA A 173 -0.96 -10.32 13.02
C ALA A 173 -1.08 -9.69 11.63
N ALA A 174 -1.92 -8.68 11.43
CA ALA A 174 -2.05 -8.02 10.14
C ALA A 174 -0.82 -7.15 9.84
N LEU A 175 -0.31 -7.29 8.61
CA LEU A 175 0.99 -6.76 8.18
C LEU A 175 1.13 -5.24 8.34
N LEU A 176 0.07 -4.48 8.04
CA LEU A 176 0.14 -3.02 7.93
C LEU A 176 -0.38 -2.27 9.17
N LEU A 177 -0.70 -2.96 10.26
CA LEU A 177 -1.22 -2.34 11.50
C LEU A 177 -0.30 -1.26 12.06
N ASN A 178 1.02 -1.51 12.02
CA ASN A 178 2.03 -0.60 12.57
C ASN A 178 2.08 0.75 11.84
N LEU A 179 1.58 0.84 10.61
CA LEU A 179 1.48 2.12 9.88
C LEU A 179 0.43 3.06 10.49
N SER A 180 -0.50 2.53 11.27
CA SER A 180 -1.54 3.32 11.95
C SER A 180 -2.25 4.33 11.04
N LEU A 181 -2.52 3.95 9.77
CA LEU A 181 -3.12 4.86 8.78
C LEU A 181 -4.59 5.14 9.03
N ILE A 182 -5.28 4.20 9.65
CA ILE A 182 -6.70 4.33 9.99
C ILE A 182 -6.89 4.12 11.48
N ARG A 183 -7.62 5.04 12.10
CA ARG A 183 -8.00 4.95 13.52
C ARG A 183 -9.50 4.84 13.65
N GLN A 184 -9.95 4.16 14.69
CA GLN A 184 -11.35 4.10 15.08
C GLN A 184 -11.58 5.10 16.21
N SER A 185 -12.74 5.77 16.22
CA SER A 185 -13.15 6.64 17.33
C SER A 185 -13.25 5.86 18.64
N GLU A 186 -12.83 6.51 19.72
CA GLU A 186 -13.03 5.99 21.06
C GLU A 186 -14.47 6.21 21.56
N ASP A 187 -15.14 7.26 21.09
CA ASP A 187 -16.48 7.67 21.49
C ASP A 187 -17.57 6.79 20.86
N ASP A 188 -17.35 6.40 19.62
CA ASP A 188 -18.25 5.50 18.93
C ASP A 188 -17.48 4.47 18.06
N ASN A 189 -18.05 3.26 17.94
CA ASN A 189 -17.43 2.19 17.17
C ASN A 189 -17.72 2.28 15.66
N LYS A 190 -18.38 3.33 15.17
CA LYS A 190 -18.78 3.47 13.77
C LYS A 190 -17.91 4.45 13.01
N THR A 191 -17.41 5.50 13.68
CA THR A 191 -16.59 6.53 13.09
C THR A 191 -15.14 6.09 12.99
N LEU A 192 -14.57 6.28 11.82
CA LEU A 192 -13.19 5.97 11.44
C LEU A 192 -12.53 7.24 10.93
N TYR A 193 -11.20 7.33 11.07
CA TYR A 193 -10.41 8.49 10.64
C TYR A 193 -9.22 8.05 9.81
N PHE A 194 -8.93 8.80 8.73
CA PHE A 194 -7.59 8.82 8.18
C PHE A 194 -6.66 9.52 9.17
N ASN A 195 -5.62 8.82 9.60
CA ASN A 195 -4.65 9.38 10.54
C ASN A 195 -3.67 10.29 9.77
N MET A 196 -4.01 11.58 9.66
CA MET A 196 -3.26 12.57 8.88
C MET A 196 -2.10 13.24 9.64
N ASN A 197 -1.83 12.84 10.88
CA ASN A 197 -0.84 13.50 11.73
C ASN A 197 0.18 12.50 12.28
N GLY A 198 1.39 13.00 12.57
CA GLY A 198 2.41 12.23 13.27
C GLY A 198 3.10 11.17 12.41
N LYS A 199 3.24 11.43 11.09
CA LYS A 199 3.97 10.55 10.16
C LYS A 199 5.48 10.78 10.18
N ASN A 200 6.04 11.20 11.31
CA ASN A 200 7.50 11.35 11.48
C ASN A 200 8.29 10.06 11.21
N GLU A 201 7.61 8.93 11.19
CA GLU A 201 8.17 7.61 10.89
C GLU A 201 8.15 7.28 9.39
N LEU A 202 7.49 8.09 8.54
CA LEU A 202 7.59 7.91 7.10
C LEU A 202 9.00 8.25 6.64
N VAL A 203 9.65 7.28 6.06
CA VAL A 203 10.99 7.43 5.50
C VAL A 203 10.92 8.28 4.23
N PRO A 204 11.58 9.47 4.17
CA PRO A 204 11.50 10.36 3.02
C PRO A 204 11.89 9.67 1.70
N GLU A 205 12.84 8.73 1.73
CA GLU A 205 13.25 7.97 0.55
C GLU A 205 12.14 7.08 -0.03
N ILE A 206 11.25 6.59 0.81
CA ILE A 206 10.13 5.77 0.32
C ILE A 206 9.09 6.66 -0.39
N PHE A 207 8.83 7.86 0.14
CA PHE A 207 7.98 8.82 -0.55
C PHE A 207 8.62 9.31 -1.86
N LEU A 208 9.93 9.60 -1.86
CA LEU A 208 10.68 9.93 -3.07
C LEU A 208 10.62 8.81 -4.11
N TYR A 209 10.76 7.55 -3.68
CA TYR A 209 10.57 6.39 -4.56
C TYR A 209 9.20 6.43 -5.25
N ALA A 210 8.13 6.67 -4.49
CA ALA A 210 6.78 6.76 -5.04
C ALA A 210 6.63 7.92 -6.02
N VAL A 211 7.23 9.08 -5.72
CA VAL A 211 7.24 10.25 -6.63
C VAL A 211 7.95 9.93 -7.95
N ILE A 212 9.14 9.29 -7.91
CA ILE A 212 9.89 8.93 -9.11
C ILE A 212 9.11 7.91 -9.94
N ASP A 213 8.47 6.96 -9.29
CA ASP A 213 7.68 5.92 -9.94
C ASP A 213 6.42 6.48 -10.61
N ASP A 214 5.76 7.45 -9.97
CA ASP A 214 4.55 8.10 -10.48
C ASP A 214 4.86 9.10 -11.61
N LYS A 215 5.92 9.90 -11.49
CA LYS A 215 6.25 10.92 -12.48
C LYS A 215 6.64 10.38 -13.86
N LYS A 216 7.04 9.12 -13.95
CA LYS A 216 7.57 8.49 -15.18
C LYS A 216 8.73 9.31 -15.76
N GLU A 217 8.57 9.83 -16.99
CA GLU A 217 9.57 10.60 -17.75
C GLU A 217 9.53 12.12 -17.44
N GLU A 218 8.53 12.59 -16.69
CA GLU A 218 8.36 14.01 -16.41
C GLU A 218 9.47 14.53 -15.49
N MET A 219 9.96 15.74 -15.79
CA MET A 219 11.03 16.39 -15.02
C MET A 219 10.50 17.44 -14.02
N ILE A 220 9.20 17.72 -14.07
CA ILE A 220 8.53 18.67 -13.18
C ILE A 220 7.29 18.00 -12.60
N VAL A 221 7.19 17.98 -11.29
CA VAL A 221 6.02 17.45 -10.58
C VAL A 221 5.32 18.61 -9.88
N PRO A 222 4.11 18.98 -10.32
CA PRO A 222 3.31 20.00 -9.64
C PRO A 222 2.94 19.59 -8.23
N PHE A 223 2.76 20.56 -7.34
CA PHE A 223 2.43 20.30 -5.93
C PHE A 223 1.13 19.51 -5.74
N ASP A 224 0.12 19.79 -6.57
CA ASP A 224 -1.16 19.06 -6.51
C ASP A 224 -0.98 17.56 -6.76
N ARG A 225 -0.06 17.17 -7.67
CA ARG A 225 0.28 15.77 -7.90
C ARG A 225 1.02 15.15 -6.71
N LEU A 226 1.90 15.93 -6.06
CA LEU A 226 2.53 15.50 -4.80
C LEU A 226 1.48 15.31 -3.69
N MET A 227 0.46 16.20 -3.63
CA MET A 227 -0.66 16.07 -2.69
C MET A 227 -1.51 14.82 -2.96
N ASP A 228 -1.77 14.48 -4.23
CA ASP A 228 -2.50 13.26 -4.58
C ASP A 228 -1.73 12.00 -4.14
N LEU A 229 -0.40 11.98 -4.29
CA LEU A 229 0.43 10.91 -3.72
C LEU A 229 0.46 10.93 -2.19
N ALA A 230 0.49 12.11 -1.57
CA ALA A 230 0.50 12.27 -0.12
C ALA A 230 -0.75 11.67 0.55
N LEU A 231 -1.92 11.68 -0.14
CA LEU A 231 -3.14 11.02 0.34
C LEU A 231 -2.92 9.52 0.58
N ILE A 232 -2.17 8.84 -0.29
CA ILE A 232 -1.86 7.42 -0.15
C ILE A 232 -1.17 7.16 1.21
N PHE A 233 -0.24 8.03 1.58
CA PHE A 233 0.54 7.91 2.82
C PHE A 233 -0.13 8.60 4.02
N CYS A 234 -1.34 9.12 3.86
CA CYS A 234 -2.03 9.93 4.87
C CYS A 234 -1.16 11.08 5.42
N LEU A 235 -0.41 11.77 4.54
CA LEU A 235 0.37 12.95 4.90
C LEU A 235 -0.50 14.21 4.89
N SER A 236 -0.37 15.02 5.92
CA SER A 236 -0.86 16.38 5.89
C SER A 236 -0.03 17.25 4.94
N LYS A 237 -0.57 18.40 4.54
CA LYS A 237 0.14 19.32 3.65
C LYS A 237 1.48 19.80 4.22
N SER A 238 1.56 20.03 5.53
CA SER A 238 2.81 20.42 6.21
C SER A 238 3.81 19.27 6.19
N GLU A 239 3.40 18.07 6.56
CA GLU A 239 4.30 16.89 6.54
C GLU A 239 4.79 16.57 5.13
N LEU A 240 3.96 16.77 4.09
CA LEU A 240 4.40 16.65 2.71
C LEU A 240 5.53 17.63 2.38
N VAL A 241 5.37 18.91 2.74
CA VAL A 241 6.40 19.92 2.47
C VAL A 241 7.68 19.56 3.21
N ASP A 242 7.60 19.20 4.49
CA ASP A 242 8.75 18.82 5.30
C ASP A 242 9.46 17.58 4.69
N THR A 243 8.70 16.57 4.25
CA THR A 243 9.23 15.39 3.59
C THR A 243 9.95 15.73 2.28
N VAL A 244 9.35 16.62 1.47
CA VAL A 244 9.94 17.10 0.21
C VAL A 244 11.27 17.84 0.47
N LEU A 245 11.30 18.73 1.46
CA LEU A 245 12.51 19.45 1.83
C LEU A 245 13.62 18.52 2.28
N LEU A 246 13.31 17.50 3.11
CA LEU A 246 14.28 16.50 3.58
C LEU A 246 14.95 15.75 2.41
N PHE A 247 14.19 15.29 1.42
CA PHE A 247 14.82 14.57 0.31
C PHE A 247 15.50 15.51 -0.70
N VAL A 248 15.05 16.76 -0.85
CA VAL A 248 15.76 17.78 -1.66
C VAL A 248 17.11 18.13 -1.02
N GLU A 249 17.17 18.29 0.31
CA GLU A 249 18.40 18.49 1.04
C GLU A 249 19.38 17.31 0.86
N LYS A 250 18.86 16.09 0.87
CA LYS A 250 19.66 14.88 0.69
C LYS A 250 20.19 14.67 -0.73
N TYR A 251 19.44 15.16 -1.74
CA TYR A 251 19.75 14.98 -3.16
C TYR A 251 19.79 16.32 -3.93
N PRO A 252 20.60 17.31 -3.49
CA PRO A 252 20.57 18.69 -4.03
C PRO A 252 21.04 18.78 -5.48
N GLN A 253 21.75 17.80 -5.99
CA GLN A 253 22.20 17.77 -7.37
C GLN A 253 21.18 17.14 -8.33
N GLN A 254 20.18 16.44 -7.80
CA GLN A 254 19.13 15.77 -8.54
C GLN A 254 17.79 16.49 -8.45
N LEU A 255 17.54 17.19 -7.33
CA LEU A 255 16.23 17.73 -7.00
C LEU A 255 16.30 19.19 -6.60
N ARG A 256 15.26 19.95 -6.96
CA ARG A 256 15.03 21.31 -6.50
C ARG A 256 13.53 21.51 -6.26
N TYR A 257 13.18 22.05 -5.12
CA TYR A 257 11.81 22.47 -4.83
C TYR A 257 11.72 24.00 -4.86
N THR A 258 10.64 24.53 -5.44
CA THR A 258 10.35 25.97 -5.47
C THR A 258 8.96 26.25 -4.95
N ASP A 259 8.81 27.42 -4.33
CA ASP A 259 7.53 27.98 -3.87
C ASP A 259 7.54 29.46 -4.25
N ASP A 260 7.64 29.74 -5.56
CA ASP A 260 7.77 31.09 -6.08
C ASP A 260 6.44 31.60 -6.64
N GLY A 261 5.97 32.74 -6.16
CA GLY A 261 4.74 33.38 -6.64
C GLY A 261 3.48 32.52 -6.43
N GLY A 262 3.50 31.63 -5.43
CA GLY A 262 2.40 30.70 -5.15
C GLY A 262 2.42 29.42 -6.00
N ILE A 263 3.40 29.27 -6.90
CA ILE A 263 3.58 28.05 -7.71
C ILE A 263 4.58 27.15 -7.00
N LYS A 264 4.09 26.02 -6.51
CA LYS A 264 4.90 25.01 -5.83
C LYS A 264 5.18 23.84 -6.76
N GLN A 265 6.47 23.52 -6.96
CA GLN A 265 6.88 22.45 -7.88
C GLN A 265 8.16 21.78 -7.42
N LEU A 266 8.24 20.47 -7.67
CA LEU A 266 9.46 19.68 -7.53
C LEU A 266 10.08 19.47 -8.92
N PHE A 267 11.33 19.90 -9.08
CA PHE A 267 12.11 19.73 -10.30
C PHE A 267 13.09 18.57 -10.14
N PHE A 268 13.13 17.72 -11.14
CA PHE A 268 14.18 16.73 -11.33
C PHE A 268 15.23 17.31 -12.27
N LEU A 269 16.40 17.61 -11.75
CA LEU A 269 17.50 18.24 -12.51
C LEU A 269 18.25 17.25 -13.39
N LYS A 270 18.10 15.96 -13.10
CA LYS A 270 18.68 14.80 -13.81
C LYS A 270 17.73 13.63 -13.71
N ASP A 271 17.91 12.64 -14.61
CA ASP A 271 17.30 11.33 -14.44
C ASP A 271 17.72 10.73 -13.10
N PHE A 272 16.74 10.29 -12.34
CA PHE A 272 16.96 9.74 -11.02
C PHE A 272 16.26 8.39 -10.90
N ASN A 273 17.05 7.33 -10.74
CA ASN A 273 16.53 5.97 -10.70
C ASN A 273 15.95 5.67 -9.30
N LYS A 274 14.68 5.30 -9.25
CA LYS A 274 13.99 4.92 -8.01
C LYS A 274 14.69 3.78 -7.27
N ASN A 275 15.28 2.80 -7.98
CA ASN A 275 15.99 1.67 -7.36
C ASN A 275 17.28 2.11 -6.66
N GLU A 276 17.93 3.20 -7.10
CA GLU A 276 19.08 3.77 -6.40
C GLU A 276 18.65 4.40 -5.06
N VAL A 277 17.49 5.04 -5.02
CA VAL A 277 16.94 5.58 -3.78
C VAL A 277 16.73 4.49 -2.75
N LEU A 278 16.11 3.36 -3.14
CA LEU A 278 15.95 2.21 -2.26
C LEU A 278 17.29 1.59 -1.83
N LYS A 279 18.21 1.37 -2.79
CA LYS A 279 19.55 0.84 -2.46
C LYS A 279 20.29 1.72 -1.45
N ASN A 280 20.19 3.05 -1.59
CA ASN A 280 20.80 3.99 -0.66
C ASN A 280 20.15 3.99 0.72
N TYR A 281 18.84 3.79 0.77
CA TYR A 281 18.10 3.64 2.02
C TYR A 281 18.60 2.41 2.80
N TYR A 282 18.57 1.22 2.17
CA TYR A 282 18.95 -0.03 2.83
C TYR A 282 20.46 -0.24 3.02
N LYS A 283 21.34 0.56 2.38
CA LYS A 283 22.79 0.50 2.64
C LYS A 283 23.20 1.07 4.01
N LYS A 284 22.36 1.90 4.61
CA LYS A 284 22.63 2.58 5.87
C LYS A 284 22.20 1.76 7.09
N ARG A 285 21.70 0.57 6.87
CA ARG A 285 21.25 -0.39 7.86
C ARG A 285 21.97 -1.73 7.68
#